data_cf48f3f7850fd80319de1403b8271e71
#
_entry.id   cf48f3f7850fd80319de1403b8271e71
#
_cell.length_a   1.000
_cell.length_b   1.000
_cell.length_c   1.000
_cell.angle_alpha   90.00
_cell.angle_beta   90.00
_cell.angle_gamma   90.00
#
_symmetry.space_group_name_H-M   'P 1'
#
loop_
_entity.id
_entity.type
_entity.pdbx_description
1 polymer ?
#
loop_
_entity_poly.entity_id
_entity_poly.type
_entity_poly.pdbx_seq_one_letter_code
_entity_poly.pdbx_strand_id
1 'polypeptide(L)'
;MKRVVIVCPHPKDVAPGQRLKYEQYINDWENNGFIVDVKPFMTDRFWSIVYKKGYYFEKVFWTIYGYLRRVKLLFMLRKYDLSYIFLWVTPFGTPLFERVYCFFSNKVIYDIDDLVYHKDHKSEANSFLAILKGRKKPIYLMKRSNHVITCTPHLDSFVRKFNSNTTDISSTINTDSYVPVNKYSNDDILTIGWSGSHSTSKYVYLLQDVLLDLSKKYKFKLLVIGDPTFHIEGLDCESVMWVEKTEVKDLQRIDIGIYPLPNEEWVLGKSGLKALQYMALGIPTIASAIGANHRVIEDTISGKLVDSNEDWKRALEEYLLNPDLRKEHGLKARERVESFYSIKANEPVYLEVINSVIKAK
;
A
#
# COMPACT_ATOMS: atom_id res chain seq x y z
N MET A 1 27.40 -13.36 -9.54
CA MET A 1 26.23 -12.53 -9.17
C MET A 1 25.03 -13.44 -8.99
N LYS A 2 24.22 -13.20 -7.96
CA LYS A 2 23.01 -14.00 -7.68
C LYS A 2 21.83 -13.48 -8.51
N ARG A 3 21.05 -14.40 -9.04
CA ARG A 3 19.91 -14.07 -9.93
C ARG A 3 18.60 -14.18 -9.18
N VAL A 4 17.82 -13.11 -9.19
CA VAL A 4 16.48 -13.02 -8.58
C VAL A 4 15.45 -12.83 -9.68
N VAL A 5 14.40 -13.65 -9.68
CA VAL A 5 13.22 -13.39 -10.52
C VAL A 5 12.09 -12.87 -9.64
N ILE A 6 11.51 -11.73 -10.00
CA ILE A 6 10.31 -11.19 -9.36
C ILE A 6 9.10 -11.58 -10.19
N VAL A 7 8.21 -12.37 -9.58
CA VAL A 7 6.94 -12.82 -10.15
C VAL A 7 5.82 -11.98 -9.55
N CYS A 8 5.22 -11.10 -10.34
CA CYS A 8 4.27 -10.10 -9.84
C CYS A 8 3.04 -9.95 -10.76
N PRO A 9 1.93 -9.36 -10.25
CA PRO A 9 0.71 -9.14 -11.02
C PRO A 9 0.85 -8.13 -12.15
N HIS A 10 1.36 -6.94 -11.83
CA HIS A 10 1.25 -5.74 -12.64
C HIS A 10 2.57 -5.35 -13.30
N PRO A 11 2.54 -4.59 -14.41
CA PRO A 11 3.74 -3.96 -14.96
C PRO A 11 4.45 -3.11 -13.89
N LYS A 12 5.73 -2.83 -14.12
CA LYS A 12 6.53 -1.98 -13.23
C LYS A 12 5.97 -0.55 -13.20
N ASP A 13 6.09 0.11 -12.04
CA ASP A 13 5.78 1.52 -11.79
C ASP A 13 4.28 1.91 -11.87
N VAL A 14 3.35 0.97 -12.11
CA VAL A 14 1.92 1.31 -12.30
C VAL A 14 1.02 1.03 -11.09
N ALA A 15 1.40 0.14 -10.20
CA ALA A 15 0.57 -0.25 -9.06
C ALA A 15 1.19 0.21 -7.73
N PRO A 16 0.51 1.06 -6.94
CA PRO A 16 1.08 1.61 -5.70
C PRO A 16 1.59 0.53 -4.73
N GLY A 17 0.88 -0.60 -4.58
CA GLY A 17 1.31 -1.70 -3.72
C GLY A 17 2.63 -2.34 -4.16
N GLN A 18 2.92 -2.41 -5.47
CA GLN A 18 4.22 -2.87 -5.96
C GLN A 18 5.28 -1.77 -5.85
N ARG A 19 4.94 -0.58 -6.35
CA ARG A 19 5.83 0.58 -6.44
C ARG A 19 6.38 1.00 -5.06
N LEU A 20 5.52 1.09 -4.05
CA LEU A 20 5.88 1.53 -2.70
C LEU A 20 6.25 0.36 -1.76
N LYS A 21 6.54 -0.79 -2.32
CA LYS A 21 7.09 -1.94 -1.62
C LYS A 21 8.40 -2.36 -2.28
N TYR A 22 8.48 -3.48 -2.96
CA TYR A 22 9.74 -4.03 -3.46
C TYR A 22 10.33 -3.31 -4.68
N GLU A 23 9.52 -2.65 -5.54
CA GLU A 23 10.04 -2.07 -6.79
C GLU A 23 11.07 -0.97 -6.56
N GLN A 24 10.88 -0.16 -5.54
CA GLN A 24 11.80 0.93 -5.20
C GLN A 24 13.17 0.47 -4.68
N TYR A 25 13.32 -0.82 -4.36
CA TYR A 25 14.59 -1.42 -3.90
C TYR A 25 15.36 -2.16 -5.01
N ILE A 26 14.82 -2.28 -6.22
CA ILE A 26 15.44 -3.07 -7.30
C ILE A 26 16.85 -2.57 -7.59
N ASN A 27 17.02 -1.24 -7.72
CA ASN A 27 18.33 -0.64 -7.99
C ASN A 27 19.33 -0.92 -6.85
N ASP A 28 18.86 -0.88 -5.60
CA ASP A 28 19.70 -1.15 -4.44
C ASP A 28 20.12 -2.63 -4.41
N TRP A 29 19.22 -3.55 -4.77
CA TRP A 29 19.56 -4.96 -4.89
C TRP A 29 20.58 -5.20 -6.00
N GLU A 30 20.45 -4.53 -7.16
CA GLU A 30 21.40 -4.61 -8.25
C GLU A 30 22.76 -4.04 -7.86
N ASN A 31 22.82 -2.91 -7.15
CA ASN A 31 24.03 -2.32 -6.60
C ASN A 31 24.71 -3.26 -5.56
N ASN A 32 23.94 -4.09 -4.87
CA ASN A 32 24.43 -5.10 -3.93
C ASN A 32 24.73 -6.47 -4.58
N GLY A 33 24.88 -6.53 -5.91
CA GLY A 33 25.39 -7.69 -6.64
C GLY A 33 24.34 -8.71 -7.05
N PHE A 34 23.05 -8.35 -7.05
CA PHE A 34 22.00 -9.17 -7.62
C PHE A 34 21.75 -8.82 -9.08
N ILE A 35 21.25 -9.78 -9.87
CA ILE A 35 20.66 -9.55 -11.18
C ILE A 35 19.15 -9.77 -11.01
N VAL A 36 18.34 -8.74 -11.25
CA VAL A 36 16.90 -8.76 -10.98
C VAL A 36 16.10 -8.78 -12.29
N ASP A 37 15.33 -9.84 -12.48
CA ASP A 37 14.44 -10.00 -13.63
C ASP A 37 12.97 -9.85 -13.18
N VAL A 38 12.30 -8.76 -13.55
CA VAL A 38 10.86 -8.57 -13.24
C VAL A 38 10.01 -9.23 -14.30
N LYS A 39 9.10 -10.10 -13.87
CA LYS A 39 8.21 -10.89 -14.74
C LYS A 39 6.73 -10.66 -14.35
N PRO A 40 6.10 -9.55 -14.78
CA PRO A 40 4.70 -9.28 -14.49
C PRO A 40 3.79 -10.24 -15.25
N PHE A 41 2.60 -10.52 -14.68
CA PHE A 41 1.56 -11.28 -15.37
C PHE A 41 0.91 -10.43 -16.47
N MET A 42 0.53 -9.21 -16.12
CA MET A 42 -0.09 -8.27 -17.05
C MET A 42 0.96 -7.54 -17.90
N THR A 43 0.58 -7.21 -19.13
CA THR A 43 1.30 -6.24 -19.98
C THR A 43 0.73 -4.83 -19.72
N ASP A 44 1.43 -3.78 -20.18
CA ASP A 44 0.93 -2.39 -20.11
C ASP A 44 -0.42 -2.25 -20.82
N ARG A 45 -0.59 -2.90 -21.98
CA ARG A 45 -1.87 -2.91 -22.70
C ARG A 45 -2.98 -3.55 -21.87
N PHE A 46 -2.70 -4.72 -21.24
CA PHE A 46 -3.69 -5.38 -20.39
C PHE A 46 -4.05 -4.50 -19.18
N TRP A 47 -3.07 -3.93 -18.52
CA TRP A 47 -3.28 -3.01 -17.40
C TRP A 47 -4.16 -1.83 -17.79
N SER A 48 -3.93 -1.23 -18.96
CA SER A 48 -4.69 -0.08 -19.43
C SER A 48 -6.18 -0.34 -19.67
N ILE A 49 -6.60 -1.60 -19.81
CA ILE A 49 -8.00 -1.98 -20.09
C ILE A 49 -8.66 -2.81 -19.00
N VAL A 50 -7.91 -3.43 -18.08
CA VAL A 50 -8.43 -4.43 -17.13
C VAL A 50 -9.60 -3.89 -16.29
N TYR A 51 -9.56 -2.63 -15.87
CA TYR A 51 -10.62 -1.98 -15.09
C TYR A 51 -11.66 -1.22 -15.92
N LYS A 52 -11.48 -1.09 -17.24
CA LYS A 52 -12.45 -0.43 -18.13
C LYS A 52 -13.61 -1.36 -18.45
N LYS A 53 -14.81 -0.81 -18.59
CA LYS A 53 -15.96 -1.56 -19.12
C LYS A 53 -15.70 -1.97 -20.57
N GLY A 54 -16.20 -3.15 -20.98
CA GLY A 54 -15.95 -3.71 -22.33
C GLY A 54 -14.59 -4.39 -22.44
N TYR A 55 -14.07 -4.46 -23.65
CA TYR A 55 -12.80 -5.12 -24.01
C TYR A 55 -12.74 -6.62 -23.63
N TYR A 56 -13.88 -7.32 -23.56
CA TYR A 56 -13.94 -8.69 -23.03
C TYR A 56 -13.03 -9.66 -23.77
N PHE A 57 -13.02 -9.64 -25.10
CA PHE A 57 -12.14 -10.50 -25.91
C PHE A 57 -10.68 -10.21 -25.69
N GLU A 58 -10.29 -8.93 -25.65
CA GLU A 58 -8.92 -8.54 -25.33
C GLU A 58 -8.51 -8.98 -23.93
N LYS A 59 -9.37 -8.82 -22.92
CA LYS A 59 -9.10 -9.26 -21.55
C LYS A 59 -8.88 -10.77 -21.47
N VAL A 60 -9.69 -11.55 -22.17
CA VAL A 60 -9.51 -13.01 -22.26
C VAL A 60 -8.19 -13.34 -22.95
N PHE A 61 -7.91 -12.73 -24.11
CA PHE A 61 -6.66 -12.92 -24.84
C PHE A 61 -5.44 -12.62 -23.98
N TRP A 62 -5.40 -11.45 -23.33
CA TRP A 62 -4.27 -11.07 -22.49
C TRP A 62 -4.15 -11.93 -21.23
N THR A 63 -5.25 -12.43 -20.70
CA THR A 63 -5.23 -13.39 -19.60
C THR A 63 -4.55 -14.69 -20.03
N ILE A 64 -4.96 -15.27 -21.18
CA ILE A 64 -4.33 -16.46 -21.75
C ILE A 64 -2.84 -16.22 -22.02
N TYR A 65 -2.50 -15.09 -22.62
CA TYR A 65 -1.11 -14.69 -22.85
C TYR A 65 -0.29 -14.62 -21.55
N GLY A 66 -0.87 -14.07 -20.47
CA GLY A 66 -0.25 -14.06 -19.14
C GLY A 66 0.04 -15.48 -18.62
N TYR A 67 -0.91 -16.41 -18.79
CA TYR A 67 -0.68 -17.82 -18.45
C TYR A 67 0.43 -18.47 -19.28
N LEU A 68 0.48 -18.21 -20.59
CA LEU A 68 1.56 -18.71 -21.46
C LEU A 68 2.93 -18.19 -21.03
N ARG A 69 3.01 -16.88 -20.64
CA ARG A 69 4.24 -16.32 -20.07
C ARG A 69 4.65 -17.02 -18.77
N ARG A 70 3.70 -17.39 -17.91
CA ARG A 70 3.97 -18.16 -16.68
C ARG A 70 4.49 -19.56 -17.01
N VAL A 71 3.89 -20.25 -18.00
CA VAL A 71 4.39 -21.57 -18.47
C VAL A 71 5.82 -21.44 -19.01
N LYS A 72 6.10 -20.45 -19.86
CA LYS A 72 7.46 -20.21 -20.37
C LYS A 72 8.47 -19.96 -19.22
N LEU A 73 8.08 -19.19 -18.20
CA LEU A 73 8.95 -18.88 -17.08
C LEU A 73 9.28 -20.12 -16.24
N LEU A 74 8.39 -21.13 -16.15
CA LEU A 74 8.65 -22.37 -15.42
C LEU A 74 9.94 -23.05 -15.88
N PHE A 75 10.21 -23.10 -17.18
CA PHE A 75 11.42 -23.71 -17.73
C PHE A 75 12.70 -22.93 -17.42
N MET A 76 12.56 -21.72 -16.90
CA MET A 76 13.69 -20.86 -16.57
C MET A 76 13.92 -20.73 -15.05
N LEU A 77 12.99 -21.15 -14.20
CA LEU A 77 13.06 -20.93 -12.75
C LEU A 77 14.36 -21.50 -12.12
N ARG A 78 14.85 -22.64 -12.59
CA ARG A 78 16.11 -23.25 -12.12
C ARG A 78 17.36 -22.39 -12.37
N LYS A 79 17.27 -21.39 -13.26
CA LYS A 79 18.37 -20.46 -13.56
C LYS A 79 18.47 -19.33 -12.54
N TYR A 80 17.48 -19.17 -11.68
CA TYR A 80 17.44 -18.16 -10.63
C TYR A 80 17.78 -18.76 -9.27
N ASP A 81 18.58 -18.05 -8.50
CA ASP A 81 18.89 -18.43 -7.12
C ASP A 81 17.65 -18.24 -6.23
N LEU A 82 16.79 -17.24 -6.55
CA LEU A 82 15.62 -16.87 -5.79
C LEU A 82 14.45 -16.51 -6.70
N SER A 83 13.26 -17.03 -6.38
CA SER A 83 11.98 -16.56 -6.90
C SER A 83 11.29 -15.71 -5.83
N TYR A 84 11.17 -14.40 -6.08
CA TYR A 84 10.41 -13.47 -5.25
C TYR A 84 9.01 -13.36 -5.81
N ILE A 85 8.01 -13.86 -5.10
CA ILE A 85 6.61 -13.89 -5.53
C ILE A 85 5.83 -12.82 -4.77
N PHE A 86 5.34 -11.81 -5.49
CA PHE A 86 4.48 -10.78 -4.92
C PHE A 86 3.02 -11.09 -5.20
N LEU A 87 2.19 -11.16 -4.17
CA LEU A 87 0.76 -11.46 -4.14
C LEU A 87 0.39 -12.85 -4.69
N TRP A 88 0.61 -13.12 -5.97
CA TRP A 88 0.24 -14.39 -6.62
C TRP A 88 1.04 -14.66 -7.91
N VAL A 89 1.10 -15.91 -8.31
CA VAL A 89 1.69 -16.33 -9.59
C VAL A 89 0.70 -16.14 -10.73
N THR A 90 -0.58 -16.53 -10.52
CA THR A 90 -1.67 -16.41 -11.50
C THR A 90 -2.94 -15.86 -10.84
N PRO A 91 -3.81 -15.10 -11.57
CA PRO A 91 -4.97 -14.45 -10.96
C PRO A 91 -6.09 -15.42 -10.55
N PHE A 92 -6.32 -16.47 -11.35
CA PHE A 92 -7.48 -17.35 -11.22
C PHE A 92 -7.12 -18.81 -10.96
N GLY A 93 -8.10 -19.59 -10.49
CA GLY A 93 -8.05 -21.05 -10.40
C GLY A 93 -7.42 -21.58 -9.10
N THR A 94 -7.11 -22.86 -9.11
CA THR A 94 -6.50 -23.57 -7.99
C THR A 94 -5.03 -23.21 -7.83
N PRO A 95 -4.37 -23.54 -6.69
CA PRO A 95 -2.95 -23.26 -6.48
C PRO A 95 -1.99 -24.15 -7.31
N LEU A 96 -2.40 -24.59 -8.50
CA LEU A 96 -1.59 -25.46 -9.34
C LEU A 96 -0.29 -24.77 -9.79
N PHE A 97 -0.40 -23.55 -10.31
CA PHE A 97 0.78 -22.77 -10.73
C PHE A 97 1.69 -22.46 -9.55
N GLU A 98 1.14 -22.07 -8.42
CA GLU A 98 1.88 -21.81 -7.19
C GLU A 98 2.65 -23.06 -6.73
N ARG A 99 2.04 -24.25 -6.84
CA ARG A 99 2.69 -25.54 -6.52
C ARG A 99 3.87 -25.82 -7.46
N VAL A 100 3.64 -25.68 -8.75
CA VAL A 100 4.68 -25.93 -9.75
C VAL A 100 5.81 -24.91 -9.64
N TYR A 101 5.49 -23.63 -9.38
CA TYR A 101 6.50 -22.60 -9.16
C TYR A 101 7.36 -22.90 -7.93
N CYS A 102 6.75 -23.21 -6.78
CA CYS A 102 7.51 -23.59 -5.59
C CYS A 102 8.37 -24.85 -5.79
N PHE A 103 7.89 -25.80 -6.60
CA PHE A 103 8.65 -27.04 -6.89
C PHE A 103 9.87 -26.79 -7.78
N PHE A 104 9.75 -25.95 -8.80
CA PHE A 104 10.84 -25.67 -9.75
C PHE A 104 11.77 -24.54 -9.28
N SER A 105 11.38 -23.71 -8.33
CA SER A 105 12.24 -22.66 -7.76
C SER A 105 13.29 -23.25 -6.82
N ASN A 106 14.51 -22.71 -6.86
CA ASN A 106 15.55 -23.09 -5.90
C ASN A 106 15.22 -22.60 -4.48
N LYS A 107 14.81 -21.34 -4.37
CA LYS A 107 14.34 -20.68 -3.14
C LYS A 107 13.15 -19.79 -3.47
N VAL A 108 12.26 -19.60 -2.51
CA VAL A 108 11.05 -18.77 -2.67
C VAL A 108 10.91 -17.80 -1.49
N ILE A 109 10.80 -16.52 -1.79
CA ILE A 109 10.24 -15.51 -0.90
C ILE A 109 8.84 -15.19 -1.38
N TYR A 110 7.87 -15.20 -0.48
CA TYR A 110 6.51 -14.74 -0.74
C TYR A 110 6.26 -13.40 -0.06
N ASP A 111 5.90 -12.38 -0.83
CA ASP A 111 5.58 -11.05 -0.31
C ASP A 111 4.08 -10.78 -0.46
N ILE A 112 3.41 -10.49 0.65
CA ILE A 112 1.97 -10.28 0.72
C ILE A 112 1.67 -8.94 1.42
N ASP A 113 0.92 -8.06 0.74
CA ASP A 113 0.63 -6.69 1.18
C ASP A 113 -0.85 -6.40 1.48
N ASP A 114 -1.74 -7.40 1.40
CA ASP A 114 -3.17 -7.25 1.72
C ASP A 114 -3.80 -8.56 2.21
N LEU A 115 -5.02 -8.50 2.79
CA LEU A 115 -5.79 -9.67 3.25
C LEU A 115 -6.45 -10.42 2.07
N VAL A 116 -5.65 -10.77 1.04
CA VAL A 116 -6.13 -11.42 -0.20
C VAL A 116 -6.79 -12.79 0.02
N TYR A 117 -6.68 -13.36 1.22
CA TYR A 117 -7.32 -14.61 1.63
C TYR A 117 -8.65 -14.39 2.36
N HIS A 118 -8.97 -13.14 2.74
CA HIS A 118 -10.17 -12.81 3.51
C HIS A 118 -11.46 -13.06 2.69
N LYS A 119 -12.52 -13.48 3.39
CA LYS A 119 -13.85 -13.64 2.79
C LYS A 119 -14.57 -12.30 2.78
N ASP A 120 -14.75 -11.70 1.61
CA ASP A 120 -15.73 -10.63 1.45
C ASP A 120 -17.14 -11.19 1.69
N HIS A 121 -17.74 -10.90 2.82
CA HIS A 121 -19.10 -11.32 3.16
C HIS A 121 -20.16 -10.88 2.12
N LYS A 122 -19.87 -9.84 1.32
CA LYS A 122 -20.76 -9.36 0.25
C LYS A 122 -20.68 -10.18 -1.05
N SER A 123 -19.74 -11.10 -1.21
CA SER A 123 -19.55 -11.90 -2.45
C SER A 123 -19.91 -13.39 -2.28
N GLU A 124 -20.55 -13.79 -1.19
CA GLU A 124 -20.85 -15.21 -0.92
C GLU A 124 -21.94 -15.83 -1.78
N ALA A 125 -22.58 -15.05 -2.68
CA ALA A 125 -23.65 -15.57 -3.55
C ALA A 125 -23.22 -16.64 -4.58
N ASN A 126 -21.89 -16.81 -4.81
CA ASN A 126 -21.40 -17.81 -5.77
C ASN A 126 -20.10 -18.49 -5.30
N SER A 127 -20.22 -19.72 -4.76
CA SER A 127 -19.06 -20.57 -4.42
C SER A 127 -18.12 -20.83 -5.61
N PHE A 128 -18.64 -20.81 -6.84
CA PHE A 128 -17.86 -20.92 -8.07
C PHE A 128 -16.93 -19.72 -8.29
N LEU A 129 -17.39 -18.49 -8.03
CA LEU A 129 -16.54 -17.28 -8.08
C LEU A 129 -15.44 -17.28 -7.01
N ALA A 130 -15.70 -17.88 -5.84
CA ALA A 130 -14.70 -18.02 -4.80
C ALA A 130 -13.56 -18.99 -5.18
N ILE A 131 -13.87 -20.06 -5.93
CA ILE A 131 -12.89 -20.98 -6.51
C ILE A 131 -12.10 -20.26 -7.62
N LEU A 132 -12.79 -19.49 -8.47
CA LEU A 132 -12.14 -18.67 -9.51
C LEU A 132 -11.18 -17.64 -8.92
N LYS A 133 -11.50 -17.02 -7.79
CA LYS A 133 -10.63 -16.03 -7.12
C LYS A 133 -9.37 -16.62 -6.45
N GLY A 134 -9.22 -17.94 -6.40
CA GLY A 134 -7.98 -18.60 -5.99
C GLY A 134 -7.54 -18.36 -4.53
N ARG A 135 -8.48 -18.19 -3.59
CA ARG A 135 -8.21 -17.90 -2.14
C ARG A 135 -7.25 -18.87 -1.46
N LYS A 136 -7.12 -20.09 -1.96
CA LYS A 136 -6.17 -21.11 -1.43
C LYS A 136 -4.72 -20.86 -1.86
N LYS A 137 -4.48 -19.99 -2.85
CA LYS A 137 -3.14 -19.72 -3.39
C LYS A 137 -2.24 -19.00 -2.39
N PRO A 138 -2.66 -17.88 -1.75
CA PRO A 138 -1.86 -17.23 -0.72
C PRO A 138 -1.50 -18.17 0.43
N ILE A 139 -2.48 -18.95 0.92
CA ILE A 139 -2.25 -19.93 1.99
C ILE A 139 -1.21 -20.98 1.57
N TYR A 140 -1.24 -21.43 0.32
CA TYR A 140 -0.25 -22.37 -0.19
C TYR A 140 1.14 -21.74 -0.21
N LEU A 141 1.27 -20.51 -0.74
CA LEU A 141 2.52 -19.77 -0.80
C LEU A 141 3.07 -19.50 0.61
N MET A 142 2.24 -19.07 1.57
CA MET A 142 2.65 -18.92 2.98
C MET A 142 3.29 -20.19 3.53
N LYS A 143 2.66 -21.35 3.30
CA LYS A 143 3.14 -22.65 3.81
C LYS A 143 4.42 -23.17 3.16
N ARG A 144 4.67 -22.81 1.90
CA ARG A 144 5.71 -23.45 1.07
C ARG A 144 6.90 -22.56 0.76
N SER A 145 6.79 -21.25 1.00
CA SER A 145 7.91 -20.34 0.82
C SER A 145 8.98 -20.52 1.90
N ASN A 146 10.22 -20.28 1.54
CA ASN A 146 11.35 -20.30 2.48
C ASN A 146 11.24 -19.13 3.48
N HIS A 147 10.66 -18.02 3.04
CA HIS A 147 10.41 -16.86 3.87
C HIS A 147 9.15 -16.11 3.37
N VAL A 148 8.43 -15.47 4.29
CA VAL A 148 7.26 -14.64 3.93
C VAL A 148 7.50 -13.20 4.42
N ILE A 149 7.36 -12.24 3.52
CA ILE A 149 7.34 -10.82 3.86
C ILE A 149 5.88 -10.40 3.99
N THR A 150 5.54 -9.76 5.09
CA THR A 150 4.21 -9.21 5.37
C THR A 150 4.28 -7.67 5.44
N CYS A 151 3.14 -7.01 5.62
CA CYS A 151 3.11 -5.54 5.68
C CYS A 151 2.38 -4.99 6.91
N THR A 152 1.78 -5.85 7.71
CA THR A 152 1.09 -5.45 8.94
C THR A 152 1.27 -6.50 10.04
N PRO A 153 1.25 -6.08 11.34
CA PRO A 153 1.32 -7.02 12.44
C PRO A 153 0.20 -8.07 12.44
N HIS A 154 -1.00 -7.68 11.99
CA HIS A 154 -2.15 -8.59 11.87
C HIS A 154 -1.86 -9.69 10.84
N LEU A 155 -1.36 -9.29 9.66
CA LEU A 155 -1.02 -10.23 8.59
C LEU A 155 0.15 -11.13 9.00
N ASP A 156 1.18 -10.57 9.67
CA ASP A 156 2.31 -11.34 10.18
C ASP A 156 1.85 -12.40 11.19
N SER A 157 1.01 -12.03 12.15
CA SER A 157 0.44 -12.97 13.13
C SER A 157 -0.39 -14.07 12.46
N PHE A 158 -1.09 -13.76 11.37
CA PHE A 158 -1.83 -14.76 10.60
C PHE A 158 -0.88 -15.71 9.86
N VAL A 159 0.15 -15.17 9.19
CA VAL A 159 1.13 -15.95 8.42
C VAL A 159 1.91 -16.90 9.32
N ARG A 160 2.27 -16.47 10.54
CA ARG A 160 3.00 -17.30 11.53
C ARG A 160 2.28 -18.58 11.91
N LYS A 161 0.98 -18.69 11.69
CA LYS A 161 0.22 -19.96 11.83
C LYS A 161 0.62 -21.01 10.78
N PHE A 162 1.29 -20.61 9.71
CA PHE A 162 1.67 -21.46 8.57
C PHE A 162 3.17 -21.52 8.32
N ASN A 163 3.90 -20.45 8.65
CA ASN A 163 5.33 -20.30 8.40
C ASN A 163 5.93 -19.41 9.49
N SER A 164 6.91 -19.91 10.22
CA SER A 164 7.61 -19.14 11.26
C SER A 164 8.66 -18.17 10.72
N ASN A 165 9.12 -18.38 9.47
CA ASN A 165 10.10 -17.53 8.81
C ASN A 165 9.39 -16.33 8.18
N THR A 166 9.15 -15.30 8.97
CA THR A 166 8.44 -14.09 8.52
C THR A 166 9.20 -12.84 8.90
N THR A 167 9.06 -11.80 8.08
CA THR A 167 9.53 -10.44 8.38
C THR A 167 8.43 -9.46 7.99
N ASP A 168 8.02 -8.61 8.92
CA ASP A 168 7.03 -7.58 8.66
C ASP A 168 7.74 -6.30 8.16
N ILE A 169 7.62 -6.05 6.85
CA ILE A 169 8.12 -4.83 6.19
C ILE A 169 6.91 -4.09 5.66
N SER A 170 6.58 -2.96 6.27
CA SER A 170 5.47 -2.09 5.86
C SER A 170 5.67 -1.55 4.44
N SER A 171 4.68 -0.84 3.92
CA SER A 171 4.92 0.07 2.79
C SER A 171 5.95 1.11 3.23
N THR A 172 6.82 1.51 2.30
CA THR A 172 7.93 2.43 2.59
C THR A 172 7.91 3.61 1.63
N ILE A 173 8.48 4.73 2.06
CA ILE A 173 8.47 5.98 1.31
C ILE A 173 9.89 6.38 0.93
N ASN A 174 10.06 6.82 -0.32
CA ASN A 174 11.27 7.47 -0.76
C ASN A 174 11.34 8.89 -0.18
N THR A 175 12.01 9.04 0.96
CA THR A 175 12.12 10.32 1.66
C THR A 175 12.96 11.36 0.92
N ASP A 176 13.74 10.97 -0.07
CA ASP A 176 14.48 11.90 -0.93
C ASP A 176 13.56 12.56 -1.99
N SER A 177 12.45 11.87 -2.36
CA SER A 177 11.44 12.41 -3.28
C SER A 177 10.29 13.11 -2.54
N TYR A 178 9.94 12.63 -1.34
CA TYR A 178 8.90 13.23 -0.49
C TYR A 178 9.54 14.27 0.43
N VAL A 179 9.79 15.47 -0.10
CA VAL A 179 10.45 16.56 0.63
C VAL A 179 9.40 17.49 1.25
N PRO A 180 9.46 17.77 2.56
CA PRO A 180 8.57 18.74 3.20
C PRO A 180 8.69 20.12 2.58
N VAL A 181 7.59 20.86 2.52
CA VAL A 181 7.57 22.30 2.20
C VAL A 181 7.23 23.09 3.45
N ASN A 182 7.90 24.22 3.65
CA ASN A 182 7.60 25.08 4.79
C ASN A 182 6.33 25.88 4.52
N LYS A 183 5.24 25.56 5.26
CA LYS A 183 3.89 26.11 5.05
C LYS A 183 3.25 26.70 6.32
N TYR A 184 4.02 26.88 7.37
CA TYR A 184 3.46 27.28 8.67
C TYR A 184 3.19 28.79 8.76
N SER A 185 2.57 29.41 7.72
CA SER A 185 2.06 30.78 7.81
C SER A 185 0.67 30.80 8.48
N ASN A 186 0.39 31.82 9.27
CA ASN A 186 -0.88 31.98 9.97
C ASN A 186 -1.99 32.64 9.11
N ASP A 187 -1.66 33.09 7.91
CA ASP A 187 -2.55 33.95 7.10
C ASP A 187 -3.31 33.22 6.00
N ASP A 188 -2.99 31.94 5.76
CA ASP A 188 -3.59 31.17 4.68
C ASP A 188 -4.77 30.32 5.16
N ILE A 189 -5.76 30.14 4.29
CA ILE A 189 -6.85 29.17 4.50
C ILE A 189 -6.24 27.75 4.50
N LEU A 190 -6.34 27.07 5.64
CA LEU A 190 -5.78 25.73 5.81
C LEU A 190 -6.49 24.71 4.93
N THR A 191 -5.70 23.77 4.38
CA THR A 191 -6.19 22.67 3.57
C THR A 191 -6.18 21.37 4.38
N ILE A 192 -7.37 20.85 4.70
CA ILE A 192 -7.53 19.48 5.20
C ILE A 192 -7.53 18.57 3.97
N GLY A 193 -6.68 17.55 3.95
CA GLY A 193 -6.53 16.77 2.73
C GLY A 193 -6.58 15.27 2.91
N TRP A 194 -7.15 14.62 1.89
CA TRP A 194 -7.17 13.17 1.75
C TRP A 194 -6.67 12.75 0.36
N SER A 195 -5.96 11.64 0.29
CA SER A 195 -5.48 11.04 -0.95
C SER A 195 -5.86 9.56 -1.03
N GLY A 196 -6.26 9.10 -2.21
CA GLY A 196 -6.56 7.67 -2.41
C GLY A 196 -7.19 7.37 -3.77
N SER A 197 -7.81 6.21 -3.90
CA SER A 197 -8.52 5.81 -5.12
C SER A 197 -10.00 6.19 -5.03
N HIS A 198 -10.64 6.34 -6.18
CA HIS A 198 -12.11 6.54 -6.28
C HIS A 198 -12.92 5.52 -5.46
N SER A 199 -12.45 4.27 -5.34
CA SER A 199 -13.15 3.24 -4.54
C SER A 199 -13.08 3.46 -3.03
N THR A 200 -12.16 4.29 -2.55
CA THR A 200 -11.91 4.55 -1.12
C THR A 200 -12.26 5.98 -0.68
N SER A 201 -12.53 6.90 -1.63
CA SER A 201 -12.97 8.28 -1.33
C SER A 201 -14.24 8.33 -0.48
N LYS A 202 -15.11 7.33 -0.62
CA LYS A 202 -16.33 7.18 0.20
C LYS A 202 -16.07 7.17 1.71
N TYR A 203 -14.87 6.84 2.18
CA TYR A 203 -14.55 6.87 3.60
C TYR A 203 -14.35 8.29 4.13
N VAL A 204 -14.14 9.28 3.28
CA VAL A 204 -14.14 10.70 3.68
C VAL A 204 -15.52 11.14 4.17
N TYR A 205 -16.60 10.56 3.61
CA TYR A 205 -17.97 10.84 4.07
C TYR A 205 -18.23 10.41 5.52
N LEU A 206 -17.40 9.54 6.12
CA LEU A 206 -17.49 9.25 7.56
C LEU A 206 -17.25 10.49 8.42
N LEU A 207 -16.60 11.52 7.85
CA LEU A 207 -16.30 12.79 8.52
C LEU A 207 -17.22 13.94 8.05
N GLN A 208 -18.22 13.67 7.20
CA GLN A 208 -19.06 14.73 6.60
C GLN A 208 -19.65 15.67 7.65
N ASP A 209 -20.30 15.12 8.66
CA ASP A 209 -20.95 15.92 9.70
C ASP A 209 -19.94 16.71 10.54
N VAL A 210 -18.79 16.10 10.83
CA VAL A 210 -17.69 16.76 11.56
C VAL A 210 -17.13 17.93 10.76
N LEU A 211 -16.87 17.74 9.47
CA LEU A 211 -16.33 18.78 8.58
C LEU A 211 -17.35 19.93 8.39
N LEU A 212 -18.62 19.61 8.18
CA LEU A 212 -19.68 20.62 8.07
C LEU A 212 -19.87 21.41 9.37
N ASP A 213 -19.77 20.78 10.52
CA ASP A 213 -19.85 21.46 11.81
C ASP A 213 -18.66 22.40 12.04
N LEU A 214 -17.46 21.95 11.70
CA LEU A 214 -16.25 22.77 11.83
C LEU A 214 -16.25 23.95 10.83
N SER A 215 -16.77 23.76 9.61
CA SER A 215 -16.82 24.82 8.58
C SER A 215 -17.73 26.01 8.98
N LYS A 216 -18.68 25.80 9.89
CA LYS A 216 -19.50 26.89 10.46
C LYS A 216 -18.69 27.83 11.37
N LYS A 217 -17.57 27.36 11.93
CA LYS A 217 -16.74 28.09 12.90
C LYS A 217 -15.40 28.52 12.32
N TYR A 218 -14.81 27.70 11.44
CA TYR A 218 -13.46 27.87 10.92
C TYR A 218 -13.45 27.87 9.40
N LYS A 219 -12.62 28.71 8.80
CA LYS A 219 -12.38 28.71 7.36
C LYS A 219 -11.28 27.72 7.03
N PHE A 220 -11.59 26.70 6.27
CA PHE A 220 -10.66 25.74 5.71
C PHE A 220 -11.19 25.19 4.39
N LYS A 221 -10.32 24.54 3.62
CA LYS A 221 -10.64 23.85 2.37
C LYS A 221 -10.46 22.35 2.54
N LEU A 222 -11.33 21.54 1.97
CA LEU A 222 -11.13 20.10 1.83
C LEU A 222 -10.51 19.79 0.47
N LEU A 223 -9.34 19.15 0.42
CA LEU A 223 -8.70 18.65 -0.80
C LEU A 223 -8.79 17.14 -0.88
N VAL A 224 -9.44 16.62 -1.93
CA VAL A 224 -9.52 15.17 -2.20
C VAL A 224 -8.74 14.83 -3.46
N ILE A 225 -7.66 14.03 -3.31
CA ILE A 225 -6.78 13.63 -4.41
C ILE A 225 -7.10 12.18 -4.79
N GLY A 226 -7.50 11.94 -6.06
CA GLY A 226 -7.75 10.61 -6.63
C GLY A 226 -9.19 10.30 -6.97
N ASP A 227 -10.12 11.20 -6.63
CA ASP A 227 -11.52 11.11 -7.04
C ASP A 227 -12.06 12.50 -7.46
N PRO A 228 -11.95 12.86 -8.73
CA PRO A 228 -12.36 14.19 -9.21
C PRO A 228 -13.89 14.42 -9.15
N THR A 229 -14.66 13.38 -8.82
CA THR A 229 -16.13 13.49 -8.67
C THR A 229 -16.57 13.65 -7.23
N PHE A 230 -15.62 13.58 -6.26
CA PHE A 230 -15.95 13.70 -4.84
C PHE A 230 -16.40 15.14 -4.51
N HIS A 231 -17.48 15.26 -3.74
CA HIS A 231 -18.02 16.53 -3.28
C HIS A 231 -18.80 16.36 -1.98
N ILE A 232 -18.71 17.33 -1.09
CA ILE A 232 -19.59 17.47 0.08
C ILE A 232 -20.34 18.80 -0.08
N GLU A 233 -21.67 18.74 -0.18
CA GLU A 233 -22.51 19.93 -0.31
C GLU A 233 -22.36 20.83 0.94
N GLY A 234 -22.20 22.13 0.73
CA GLY A 234 -22.00 23.09 1.83
C GLY A 234 -20.57 23.21 2.35
N LEU A 235 -19.61 22.49 1.78
CA LEU A 235 -18.19 22.57 2.14
C LEU A 235 -17.36 23.12 0.97
N ASP A 236 -16.37 23.98 1.25
CA ASP A 236 -15.34 24.34 0.26
C ASP A 236 -14.47 23.11 -0.03
N CYS A 237 -14.77 22.45 -1.15
CA CYS A 237 -14.18 21.17 -1.52
C CYS A 237 -13.58 21.24 -2.91
N GLU A 238 -12.28 20.97 -3.01
CA GLU A 238 -11.57 20.75 -4.26
C GLU A 238 -11.23 19.27 -4.44
N SER A 239 -11.57 18.74 -5.62
CA SER A 239 -11.29 17.33 -5.96
C SER A 239 -10.49 17.23 -7.24
N VAL A 240 -9.37 16.49 -7.18
CA VAL A 240 -8.43 16.39 -8.29
C VAL A 240 -8.15 14.92 -8.64
N MET A 241 -7.82 14.69 -9.91
CA MET A 241 -7.36 13.37 -10.37
C MET A 241 -5.96 13.10 -9.79
N TRP A 242 -5.72 11.89 -9.32
CA TRP A 242 -4.37 11.46 -8.98
C TRP A 242 -3.53 11.25 -10.24
N VAL A 243 -2.37 11.85 -10.27
CA VAL A 243 -1.37 11.68 -11.34
C VAL A 243 -0.01 11.43 -10.68
N GLU A 244 0.67 10.35 -11.05
CA GLU A 244 1.96 9.98 -10.45
C GLU A 244 2.99 11.13 -10.48
N LYS A 245 3.10 11.81 -11.62
CA LYS A 245 4.07 12.91 -11.81
C LYS A 245 3.84 14.11 -10.90
N THR A 246 2.61 14.33 -10.45
CA THR A 246 2.23 15.46 -9.58
C THR A 246 1.90 15.04 -8.15
N GLU A 247 1.93 13.73 -7.85
CA GLU A 247 1.52 13.16 -6.54
C GLU A 247 2.13 13.93 -5.37
N VAL A 248 3.44 14.11 -5.35
CA VAL A 248 4.12 14.80 -4.24
C VAL A 248 3.71 16.26 -4.15
N LYS A 249 3.61 16.97 -5.30
CA LYS A 249 3.18 18.38 -5.34
C LYS A 249 1.74 18.55 -4.89
N ASP A 250 0.85 17.63 -5.26
CA ASP A 250 -0.55 17.67 -4.86
C ASP A 250 -0.68 17.38 -3.35
N LEU A 251 0.06 16.41 -2.83
CA LEU A 251 0.12 16.11 -1.40
C LEU A 251 0.71 17.28 -0.60
N GLN A 252 1.72 17.97 -1.13
CA GLN A 252 2.32 19.15 -0.50
C GLN A 252 1.34 20.33 -0.32
N ARG A 253 0.16 20.31 -0.95
CA ARG A 253 -0.91 21.30 -0.74
C ARG A 253 -1.67 21.10 0.57
N ILE A 254 -1.55 19.92 1.19
CA ILE A 254 -2.25 19.52 2.42
C ILE A 254 -1.52 20.10 3.64
N ASP A 255 -2.25 20.74 4.54
CA ASP A 255 -1.75 21.24 5.83
C ASP A 255 -2.10 20.30 6.98
N ILE A 256 -3.22 19.59 6.88
CA ILE A 256 -3.66 18.58 7.86
C ILE A 256 -4.10 17.34 7.06
N GLY A 257 -3.37 16.24 7.20
CA GLY A 257 -3.70 14.97 6.55
C GLY A 257 -4.77 14.21 7.33
N ILE A 258 -5.80 13.72 6.63
CA ILE A 258 -6.83 12.86 7.23
C ILE A 258 -6.82 11.46 6.62
N TYR A 259 -6.95 10.45 7.49
CA TYR A 259 -7.04 9.06 7.06
C TYR A 259 -8.17 8.32 7.78
N PRO A 260 -9.44 8.65 7.44
CA PRO A 260 -10.60 7.96 7.99
C PRO A 260 -10.71 6.54 7.41
N LEU A 261 -10.94 5.58 8.29
CA LEU A 261 -11.17 4.18 7.95
C LEU A 261 -12.33 3.63 8.77
N PRO A 262 -13.21 2.78 8.19
CA PRO A 262 -14.26 2.12 8.95
C PRO A 262 -13.65 1.04 9.88
N ASN A 263 -14.35 0.74 10.97
CA ASN A 263 -13.96 -0.36 11.85
C ASN A 263 -14.43 -1.70 11.25
N GLU A 264 -13.69 -2.17 10.24
CA GLU A 264 -13.96 -3.43 9.52
C GLU A 264 -12.68 -4.27 9.44
N GLU A 265 -12.82 -5.59 9.47
CA GLU A 265 -11.70 -6.55 9.53
C GLU A 265 -10.70 -6.39 8.37
N TRP A 266 -11.16 -6.07 7.16
CA TRP A 266 -10.28 -5.87 6.00
C TRP A 266 -9.29 -4.71 6.18
N VAL A 267 -9.61 -3.74 7.04
CA VAL A 267 -8.73 -2.59 7.34
C VAL A 267 -7.45 -3.05 8.04
N LEU A 268 -7.49 -4.17 8.78
CA LEU A 268 -6.33 -4.71 9.47
C LEU A 268 -5.20 -5.14 8.51
N GLY A 269 -5.53 -5.33 7.23
CA GLY A 269 -4.56 -5.57 6.16
C GLY A 269 -3.91 -4.32 5.59
N LYS A 270 -4.39 -3.12 5.93
CA LYS A 270 -3.84 -1.87 5.37
C LYS A 270 -2.60 -1.43 6.12
N SER A 271 -1.52 -1.17 5.38
CA SER A 271 -0.21 -0.79 5.92
C SER A 271 -0.12 0.66 6.48
N GLY A 272 -1.20 1.46 6.36
CA GLY A 272 -1.16 2.87 6.76
C GLY A 272 -0.48 3.79 5.73
N LEU A 273 -0.36 3.35 4.48
CA LEU A 273 0.39 4.04 3.42
C LEU A 273 0.04 5.53 3.27
N LYS A 274 -1.24 5.89 3.34
CA LYS A 274 -1.64 7.31 3.22
C LYS A 274 -1.08 8.16 4.34
N ALA A 275 -1.17 7.68 5.58
CA ALA A 275 -0.56 8.34 6.72
C ALA A 275 0.97 8.49 6.52
N LEU A 276 1.64 7.43 6.06
CA LEU A 276 3.08 7.47 5.77
C LEU A 276 3.44 8.52 4.72
N GLN A 277 2.62 8.68 3.66
CA GLN A 277 2.85 9.71 2.63
C GLN A 277 2.73 11.13 3.20
N TYR A 278 1.71 11.40 4.03
CA TYR A 278 1.56 12.70 4.68
C TYR A 278 2.70 12.95 5.67
N MET A 279 2.97 12.00 6.53
CA MET A 279 4.04 12.07 7.54
C MET A 279 5.41 12.28 6.89
N ALA A 280 5.67 11.64 5.74
CA ALA A 280 6.91 11.84 4.99
C ALA A 280 7.10 13.29 4.50
N LEU A 281 6.01 13.99 4.26
CA LEU A 281 6.00 15.40 3.87
C LEU A 281 5.98 16.36 5.08
N GLY A 282 6.09 15.83 6.30
CA GLY A 282 5.99 16.63 7.52
C GLY A 282 4.57 17.17 7.78
N ILE A 283 3.55 16.55 7.21
CA ILE A 283 2.15 16.93 7.38
C ILE A 283 1.59 16.24 8.62
N PRO A 284 1.10 17.00 9.64
CA PRO A 284 0.45 16.44 10.80
C PRO A 284 -0.78 15.63 10.35
N THR A 285 -0.90 14.39 10.84
CA THR A 285 -1.87 13.43 10.34
C THR A 285 -2.82 12.99 11.44
N ILE A 286 -4.13 12.98 11.13
CA ILE A 286 -5.17 12.38 11.97
C ILE A 286 -5.66 11.11 11.27
N ALA A 287 -5.69 9.98 11.96
CA ALA A 287 -6.15 8.73 11.41
C ALA A 287 -7.07 7.98 12.36
N SER A 288 -7.96 7.14 11.82
CA SER A 288 -8.72 6.18 12.62
C SER A 288 -7.77 5.27 13.41
N ALA A 289 -8.05 5.08 14.69
CA ALA A 289 -7.27 4.23 15.61
C ALA A 289 -7.52 2.74 15.33
N ILE A 290 -7.07 2.25 14.17
CA ILE A 290 -7.29 0.87 13.74
C ILE A 290 -6.08 0.30 12.99
N GLY A 291 -5.83 -0.97 13.21
CA GLY A 291 -4.84 -1.76 12.46
C GLY A 291 -3.43 -1.19 12.52
N ALA A 292 -2.78 -1.08 11.37
CA ALA A 292 -1.41 -0.60 11.28
C ALA A 292 -1.25 0.90 11.63
N ASN A 293 -2.33 1.68 11.70
CA ASN A 293 -2.23 3.09 12.10
C ASN A 293 -1.64 3.24 13.50
N HIS A 294 -1.93 2.31 14.44
CA HIS A 294 -1.32 2.27 15.77
C HIS A 294 0.20 2.11 15.75
N ARG A 295 0.75 1.49 14.70
CA ARG A 295 2.19 1.35 14.53
C ARG A 295 2.80 2.54 13.79
N VAL A 296 2.08 3.07 12.81
CA VAL A 296 2.54 4.16 11.95
C VAL A 296 2.58 5.48 12.72
N ILE A 297 1.49 5.81 13.41
CA ILE A 297 1.35 7.06 14.17
C ILE A 297 1.62 6.78 15.64
N GLU A 298 2.56 7.51 16.22
CA GLU A 298 2.73 7.62 17.65
C GLU A 298 1.81 8.74 18.14
N ASP A 299 0.69 8.30 18.78
CA ASP A 299 -0.40 9.19 19.15
C ASP A 299 0.07 10.36 20.02
N THR A 300 -0.43 11.55 19.71
CA THR A 300 -0.08 12.83 20.37
C THR A 300 1.39 13.26 20.25
N ILE A 301 2.20 12.55 19.47
CA ILE A 301 3.62 12.86 19.20
C ILE A 301 3.85 13.10 17.70
N SER A 302 3.54 12.12 16.84
CA SER A 302 3.74 12.22 15.40
C SER A 302 2.43 12.37 14.62
N GLY A 303 1.33 12.60 15.31
CA GLY A 303 -0.02 12.71 14.76
C GLY A 303 -1.07 12.39 15.81
N LYS A 304 -2.29 12.14 15.37
CA LYS A 304 -3.41 11.79 16.25
C LYS A 304 -4.12 10.54 15.80
N LEU A 305 -4.45 9.65 16.73
CA LEU A 305 -5.31 8.50 16.55
C LEU A 305 -6.67 8.75 17.21
N VAL A 306 -7.74 8.51 16.47
CA VAL A 306 -9.11 8.87 16.88
C VAL A 306 -10.10 7.76 16.56
N ASP A 307 -11.09 7.59 17.45
CA ASP A 307 -12.08 6.50 17.35
C ASP A 307 -13.51 6.99 17.09
N SER A 308 -13.87 8.20 17.57
CA SER A 308 -15.22 8.76 17.51
C SER A 308 -15.28 10.06 16.71
N ASN A 309 -16.47 10.47 16.29
CA ASN A 309 -16.69 11.77 15.64
C ASN A 309 -16.28 12.95 16.53
N GLU A 310 -16.50 12.84 17.85
CA GLU A 310 -16.06 13.83 18.83
C GLU A 310 -14.53 13.93 18.89
N ASP A 311 -13.82 12.81 18.82
CA ASP A 311 -12.36 12.80 18.79
C ASP A 311 -11.84 13.39 17.47
N TRP A 312 -12.46 13.05 16.32
CA TRP A 312 -12.15 13.67 15.05
C TRP A 312 -12.35 15.19 15.08
N LYS A 313 -13.48 15.65 15.63
CA LYS A 313 -13.79 17.07 15.75
C LYS A 313 -12.74 17.79 16.60
N ARG A 314 -12.43 17.24 17.78
CA ARG A 314 -11.44 17.81 18.72
C ARG A 314 -10.04 17.85 18.09
N ALA A 315 -9.60 16.77 17.45
CA ALA A 315 -8.29 16.69 16.83
C ALA A 315 -8.13 17.65 15.64
N LEU A 316 -9.17 17.79 14.80
CA LEU A 316 -9.20 18.76 13.71
C LEU A 316 -9.20 20.20 14.23
N GLU A 317 -10.06 20.51 15.21
CA GLU A 317 -10.15 21.84 15.83
C GLU A 317 -8.82 22.25 16.45
N GLU A 318 -8.15 21.34 17.15
CA GLU A 318 -6.84 21.59 17.77
C GLU A 318 -5.77 21.88 16.71
N TYR A 319 -5.74 21.15 15.60
CA TYR A 319 -4.82 21.45 14.49
C TYR A 319 -5.19 22.72 13.72
N LEU A 320 -6.46 23.05 13.57
CA LEU A 320 -6.88 24.30 12.92
C LEU A 320 -6.41 25.52 13.72
N LEU A 321 -6.45 25.44 15.04
CA LEU A 321 -6.16 26.56 15.95
C LEU A 321 -4.68 26.67 16.36
N ASN A 322 -3.90 25.60 16.26
CA ASN A 322 -2.55 25.57 16.82
C ASN A 322 -1.47 25.27 15.76
N PRO A 323 -0.87 26.31 15.16
CA PRO A 323 0.19 26.17 14.15
C PRO A 323 1.47 25.52 14.71
N ASP A 324 1.81 25.82 15.98
CA ASP A 324 3.01 25.24 16.59
C ASP A 324 2.87 23.74 16.78
N LEU A 325 1.68 23.27 17.18
CA LEU A 325 1.40 21.84 17.29
C LEU A 325 1.44 21.14 15.94
N ARG A 326 0.88 21.79 14.87
CA ARG A 326 1.01 21.25 13.51
C ARG A 326 2.46 21.06 13.10
N LYS A 327 3.30 22.08 13.39
CA LYS A 327 4.73 22.05 13.09
C LYS A 327 5.45 20.96 13.88
N GLU A 328 5.21 20.88 15.18
CA GLU A 328 5.83 19.89 16.07
C GLU A 328 5.48 18.46 15.62
N HIS A 329 4.19 18.15 15.49
CA HIS A 329 3.75 16.81 15.06
C HIS A 329 4.21 16.48 13.64
N GLY A 330 4.23 17.47 12.72
CA GLY A 330 4.76 17.30 11.38
C GLY A 330 6.25 16.93 11.35
N LEU A 331 7.08 17.60 12.16
CA LEU A 331 8.50 17.27 12.29
C LEU A 331 8.69 15.85 12.87
N LYS A 332 7.97 15.52 13.95
CA LYS A 332 8.02 14.18 14.55
C LYS A 332 7.52 13.09 13.61
N ALA A 333 6.48 13.38 12.83
CA ALA A 333 5.99 12.50 11.78
C ALA A 333 7.08 12.20 10.75
N ARG A 334 7.78 13.22 10.27
CA ARG A 334 8.89 13.07 9.31
C ARG A 334 10.03 12.25 9.90
N GLU A 335 10.51 12.57 11.09
CA GLU A 335 11.56 11.83 11.80
C GLU A 335 11.20 10.33 11.91
N ARG A 336 9.94 10.04 12.24
CA ARG A 336 9.46 8.66 12.37
C ARG A 336 9.49 7.91 11.04
N VAL A 337 9.04 8.56 9.94
CA VAL A 337 9.10 7.94 8.61
C VAL A 337 10.54 7.70 8.18
N GLU A 338 11.43 8.66 8.37
CA GLU A 338 12.85 8.50 8.03
C GLU A 338 13.50 7.34 8.78
N SER A 339 13.17 7.20 10.06
CA SER A 339 13.77 6.20 10.94
C SER A 339 13.25 4.78 10.70
N PHE A 340 11.96 4.61 10.34
CA PHE A 340 11.32 3.28 10.32
C PHE A 340 10.66 2.90 9.00
N TYR A 341 10.27 3.87 8.17
CA TYR A 341 9.44 3.65 6.99
C TYR A 341 10.06 4.22 5.70
N SER A 342 11.30 4.70 5.75
CA SER A 342 12.03 5.11 4.55
C SER A 342 12.63 3.92 3.81
N ILE A 343 12.93 4.11 2.53
CA ILE A 343 13.70 3.14 1.74
C ILE A 343 15.01 2.85 2.45
N LYS A 344 15.73 3.90 2.89
CA LYS A 344 17.05 3.78 3.55
C LYS A 344 17.01 2.93 4.82
N ALA A 345 15.94 3.04 5.61
CA ALA A 345 15.79 2.25 6.83
C ALA A 345 15.46 0.78 6.54
N ASN A 346 14.80 0.46 5.44
CA ASN A 346 14.30 -0.89 5.15
C ASN A 346 15.13 -1.65 4.10
N GLU A 347 16.00 -0.97 3.32
CA GLU A 347 16.92 -1.62 2.38
C GLU A 347 17.76 -2.74 3.05
N PRO A 348 18.42 -2.50 4.19
CA PRO A 348 19.19 -3.54 4.86
C PRO A 348 18.35 -4.75 5.26
N VAL A 349 17.10 -4.53 5.66
CA VAL A 349 16.18 -5.60 6.07
C VAL A 349 15.82 -6.49 4.89
N TYR A 350 15.50 -5.91 3.73
CA TYR A 350 15.27 -6.68 2.49
C TYR A 350 16.51 -7.48 2.08
N LEU A 351 17.70 -6.86 2.10
CA LEU A 351 18.95 -7.51 1.75
C LEU A 351 19.29 -8.67 2.71
N GLU A 352 19.05 -8.50 4.00
CA GLU A 352 19.22 -9.55 5.00
C GLU A 352 18.31 -10.74 4.72
N VAL A 353 17.01 -10.50 4.48
CA VAL A 353 16.04 -11.55 4.14
C VAL A 353 16.46 -12.29 2.88
N ILE A 354 16.79 -11.57 1.79
CA ILE A 354 17.21 -12.17 0.53
C ILE A 354 18.47 -13.02 0.70
N ASN A 355 19.49 -12.47 1.37
CA ASN A 355 20.75 -13.16 1.61
C ASN A 355 20.59 -14.39 2.50
N SER A 356 19.80 -14.31 3.56
CA SER A 356 19.54 -15.43 4.47
C SER A 356 18.87 -16.60 3.75
N VAL A 357 17.86 -16.30 2.91
CA VAL A 357 17.14 -17.32 2.13
C VAL A 357 18.04 -17.99 1.09
N ILE A 358 18.86 -17.23 0.39
CA ILE A 358 19.78 -17.79 -0.63
C ILE A 358 20.89 -18.63 0.01
N LYS A 359 21.38 -18.23 1.19
CA LYS A 359 22.47 -18.96 1.91
C LYS A 359 21.97 -20.18 2.69
N ALA A 360 20.71 -20.25 3.07
CA ALA A 360 20.14 -21.40 3.76
C ALA A 360 20.32 -22.67 2.91
N LYS A 361 20.86 -23.76 3.52
CA LYS A 361 21.06 -25.05 2.84
C LYS A 361 19.74 -25.76 2.53
#